data_c4bf8c668cb6dc9fd04562903d491a4c
#
_entry.id   c4bf8c668cb6dc9fd04562903d491a4c
#
_cell.length_a   1.000
_cell.length_b   1.000
_cell.length_c   1.000
_cell.angle_alpha   90.00
_cell.angle_beta   90.00
_cell.angle_gamma   90.00
#
_symmetry.space_group_name_H-M   'P 1'
#
loop_
_entity.id
_entity.type
_entity.pdbx_description
1 polymer ?
#
loop_
_entity_poly.entity_id
_entity_poly.type
_entity_poly.pdbx_seq_one_letter_code
_entity_poly.pdbx_strand_id
1 'polypeptide(L)'
;VSYALGMMQFMPFVANYIVKKKLGIPGFKEDDMFKPRVAYEFANYHLNYLEKYLKNPIFVAYAYNGGIGFTRRMITGGKLFNANTSKYTRFEPFISMELVPYAESREYAKKVLANYVIYSSILGSNIKISKFFEKLAIPGGAESFR
;
A
#
# COMPACT_ATOMS: atom_id res chain seq x y z
N VAL A 1 -10.44 -20.29 -5.21
CA VAL A 1 -9.27 -19.73 -4.52
C VAL A 1 -8.55 -18.87 -5.52
N SER A 2 -8.38 -17.59 -5.21
CA SER A 2 -7.69 -16.64 -6.09
C SER A 2 -6.22 -16.58 -5.67
N TYR A 3 -5.33 -16.93 -6.59
CA TYR A 3 -3.89 -16.89 -6.34
C TYR A 3 -3.29 -15.62 -6.94
N ALA A 4 -2.40 -14.98 -6.17
CA ALA A 4 -1.61 -13.88 -6.68
C ALA A 4 -0.52 -14.38 -7.64
N LEU A 5 -0.26 -13.63 -8.70
CA LEU A 5 0.62 -14.01 -9.80
C LEU A 5 1.96 -13.29 -9.76
N GLY A 6 3.02 -14.05 -10.04
CA GLY A 6 4.35 -13.54 -10.29
C GLY A 6 5.03 -12.91 -9.10
N MET A 7 6.22 -12.36 -9.33
CA MET A 7 7.10 -11.79 -8.31
C MET A 7 6.47 -10.62 -7.54
N MET A 8 5.59 -9.85 -8.17
CA MET A 8 4.92 -8.68 -7.58
C MET A 8 3.53 -8.99 -7.00
N GLN A 9 3.16 -10.26 -6.95
CA GLN A 9 1.94 -10.77 -6.29
C GLN A 9 0.64 -10.09 -6.73
N PHE A 10 0.44 -9.93 -8.04
CA PHE A 10 -0.80 -9.39 -8.60
C PHE A 10 -1.93 -10.40 -8.59
N MET A 11 -3.10 -9.96 -8.18
CA MET A 11 -4.32 -10.72 -8.40
C MET A 11 -4.67 -10.72 -9.90
N PRO A 12 -5.09 -11.86 -10.49
CA PRO A 12 -5.39 -11.97 -11.92
C PRO A 12 -6.36 -10.91 -12.42
N PHE A 13 -7.39 -10.58 -11.65
CA PHE A 13 -8.37 -9.56 -12.05
C PHE A 13 -7.76 -8.15 -12.11
N VAL A 14 -6.77 -7.83 -11.23
CA VAL A 14 -6.06 -6.54 -11.25
C VAL A 14 -5.18 -6.45 -12.49
N ALA A 15 -4.42 -7.51 -12.79
CA ALA A 15 -3.59 -7.58 -13.98
C ALA A 15 -4.44 -7.42 -15.26
N ASN A 16 -5.52 -8.18 -15.38
CA ASN A 16 -6.44 -8.09 -16.52
C ASN A 16 -7.09 -6.69 -16.66
N TYR A 17 -7.45 -6.05 -15.55
CA TYR A 17 -7.96 -4.68 -15.56
C TYR A 17 -6.93 -3.69 -16.10
N ILE A 18 -5.68 -3.77 -15.60
CA ILE A 18 -4.59 -2.89 -16.03
C ILE A 18 -4.33 -3.06 -17.53
N VAL A 19 -4.26 -4.30 -18.02
CA VAL A 19 -4.06 -4.57 -19.45
C VAL A 19 -5.18 -3.98 -20.30
N LYS A 20 -6.43 -4.31 -20.00
CA LYS A 20 -7.59 -3.92 -20.81
C LYS A 20 -7.85 -2.42 -20.81
N LYS A 21 -7.68 -1.77 -19.66
CA LYS A 21 -8.10 -0.38 -19.47
C LYS A 21 -6.99 0.63 -19.64
N LYS A 22 -5.72 0.23 -19.47
CA LYS A 22 -4.62 1.17 -19.31
C LYS A 22 -3.42 0.92 -20.22
N LEU A 23 -2.95 -0.30 -20.34
CA LEU A 23 -1.73 -0.60 -21.09
C LEU A 23 -2.01 -1.07 -22.52
N GLY A 24 -3.21 -1.60 -22.81
CA GLY A 24 -3.60 -2.06 -24.15
C GLY A 24 -2.64 -3.10 -24.74
N ILE A 25 -2.07 -3.98 -23.93
CA ILE A 25 -1.08 -4.97 -24.37
C ILE A 25 -1.79 -6.07 -25.15
N PRO A 26 -1.60 -6.19 -26.47
CA PRO A 26 -2.22 -7.24 -27.26
C PRO A 26 -1.62 -8.61 -26.91
N GLY A 27 -2.47 -9.64 -26.85
CA GLY A 27 -2.02 -11.01 -26.61
C GLY A 27 -1.55 -11.33 -25.20
N PHE A 28 -1.77 -10.44 -24.23
CA PHE A 28 -1.41 -10.69 -22.81
C PHE A 28 -2.12 -11.91 -22.26
N LYS A 29 -1.34 -12.76 -21.59
CA LYS A 29 -1.81 -13.93 -20.84
C LYS A 29 -1.40 -13.78 -19.37
N GLU A 30 -2.15 -14.39 -18.47
CA GLU A 30 -1.85 -14.33 -17.03
C GLU A 30 -0.44 -14.83 -16.70
N ASP A 31 0.04 -15.83 -17.42
CA ASP A 31 1.40 -16.38 -17.27
C ASP A 31 2.50 -15.35 -17.58
N ASP A 32 2.20 -14.29 -18.34
CA ASP A 32 3.16 -13.22 -18.58
C ASP A 32 3.56 -12.49 -17.30
N MET A 33 2.74 -12.55 -16.27
CA MET A 33 3.05 -11.96 -14.96
C MET A 33 4.22 -12.63 -14.24
N PHE A 34 4.63 -13.83 -14.67
CA PHE A 34 5.84 -14.48 -14.17
C PHE A 34 7.12 -13.96 -14.84
N LYS A 35 7.01 -13.19 -15.91
CA LYS A 35 8.15 -12.52 -16.54
C LYS A 35 8.53 -11.28 -15.72
N PRO A 36 9.78 -11.16 -15.21
CA PRO A 36 10.17 -10.07 -14.31
C PRO A 36 9.89 -8.68 -14.86
N ARG A 37 10.19 -8.44 -16.14
CA ARG A 37 9.94 -7.16 -16.79
C ARG A 37 8.45 -6.79 -16.80
N VAL A 38 7.60 -7.73 -17.15
CA VAL A 38 6.14 -7.53 -17.16
C VAL A 38 5.64 -7.24 -15.77
N ALA A 39 6.01 -8.05 -14.79
CA ALA A 39 5.62 -7.85 -13.39
C ALA A 39 6.06 -6.47 -12.87
N TYR A 40 7.28 -6.03 -13.21
CA TYR A 40 7.79 -4.71 -12.82
C TYR A 40 6.98 -3.56 -13.45
N GLU A 41 6.70 -3.62 -14.74
CA GLU A 41 5.89 -2.60 -15.43
C GLU A 41 4.48 -2.47 -14.81
N PHE A 42 3.86 -3.59 -14.50
CA PHE A 42 2.56 -3.61 -13.83
C PHE A 42 2.64 -3.02 -12.42
N ALA A 43 3.65 -3.40 -11.64
CA ALA A 43 3.86 -2.88 -10.30
C ALA A 43 4.08 -1.36 -10.33
N ASN A 44 4.92 -0.88 -11.22
CA ASN A 44 5.19 0.54 -11.38
C ASN A 44 3.90 1.32 -11.74
N TYR A 45 3.14 0.82 -12.72
CA TYR A 45 1.85 1.41 -13.06
C TYR A 45 0.89 1.47 -11.87
N HIS A 46 0.75 0.33 -11.16
CA HIS A 46 -0.18 0.24 -10.05
C HIS A 46 0.23 1.10 -8.85
N LEU A 47 1.52 1.15 -8.52
CA LEU A 47 2.04 2.02 -7.46
C LEU A 47 1.80 3.50 -7.78
N ASN A 48 2.11 3.95 -8.99
CA ASN A 48 1.84 5.32 -9.43
C ASN A 48 0.34 5.66 -9.33
N TYR A 49 -0.53 4.72 -9.69
CA TYR A 49 -1.97 4.88 -9.52
C TYR A 49 -2.35 5.06 -8.05
N LEU A 50 -1.83 4.21 -7.15
CA LEU A 50 -2.14 4.29 -5.72
C LEU A 50 -1.60 5.57 -5.08
N GLU A 51 -0.37 5.97 -5.39
CA GLU A 51 0.26 7.21 -4.89
C GLU A 51 -0.53 8.46 -5.27
N LYS A 52 -1.07 8.50 -6.48
CA LYS A 52 -1.93 9.60 -6.93
C LYS A 52 -3.13 9.83 -6.00
N TYR A 53 -3.69 8.76 -5.45
CA TYR A 53 -4.91 8.81 -4.65
C TYR A 53 -4.67 8.78 -3.14
N LEU A 54 -3.58 8.18 -2.68
CA LEU A 54 -3.33 7.96 -1.26
C LEU A 54 -2.13 8.73 -0.69
N LYS A 55 -1.23 9.18 -1.53
CA LYS A 55 -0.10 10.09 -1.22
C LYS A 55 0.84 9.66 -0.07
N ASN A 56 0.38 8.87 0.89
CA ASN A 56 1.18 8.39 2.00
C ASN A 56 1.64 6.95 1.75
N PRO A 57 2.94 6.64 1.84
CA PRO A 57 3.49 5.30 1.57
C PRO A 57 2.86 4.17 2.39
N ILE A 58 2.45 4.45 3.63
CA ILE A 58 1.77 3.47 4.50
C ILE A 58 0.43 3.06 3.88
N PHE A 59 -0.37 4.03 3.45
CA PHE A 59 -1.65 3.76 2.80
C PHE A 59 -1.49 3.12 1.42
N VAL A 60 -0.45 3.50 0.69
CA VAL A 60 -0.10 2.84 -0.58
C VAL A 60 0.22 1.35 -0.33
N ALA A 61 0.99 1.03 0.70
CA ALA A 61 1.31 -0.36 1.05
C ALA A 61 0.07 -1.17 1.45
N TYR A 62 -0.82 -0.60 2.27
CA TYR A 62 -2.11 -1.24 2.59
C TYR A 62 -2.97 -1.46 1.35
N ALA A 63 -3.04 -0.47 0.47
CA ALA A 63 -3.86 -0.56 -0.74
C ALA A 63 -3.28 -1.50 -1.78
N TYR A 64 -1.97 -1.63 -1.85
CA TYR A 64 -1.33 -2.57 -2.76
C TYR A 64 -1.68 -4.02 -2.41
N ASN A 65 -1.67 -4.37 -1.15
CA ASN A 65 -2.02 -5.72 -0.68
C ASN A 65 -3.53 -5.92 -0.51
N GLY A 66 -4.20 -5.02 0.21
CA GLY A 66 -5.61 -5.16 0.61
C GLY A 66 -6.63 -4.46 -0.31
N GLY A 67 -6.15 -3.71 -1.31
CA GLY A 67 -6.97 -2.95 -2.23
C GLY A 67 -7.30 -1.53 -1.75
N ILE A 68 -7.40 -0.60 -2.72
CA ILE A 68 -7.67 0.82 -2.45
C ILE A 68 -9.03 1.06 -1.78
N GLY A 69 -10.04 0.27 -2.14
CA GLY A 69 -11.38 0.38 -1.56
C GLY A 69 -11.40 0.03 -0.07
N PHE A 70 -10.67 -1.01 0.33
CA PHE A 70 -10.47 -1.38 1.73
C PHE A 70 -9.78 -0.25 2.50
N THR A 71 -8.65 0.23 2.00
CA THR A 71 -7.85 1.29 2.64
C THR A 71 -8.65 2.57 2.80
N ARG A 72 -9.39 2.99 1.78
CA ARG A 72 -10.26 4.16 1.85
C ARG A 72 -11.36 4.01 2.92
N ARG A 73 -12.02 2.86 2.99
CA ARG A 73 -13.04 2.62 4.05
C ARG A 73 -12.44 2.67 5.45
N MET A 74 -11.22 2.21 5.63
CA MET A 74 -10.51 2.29 6.91
C MET A 74 -10.21 3.76 7.30
N ILE A 75 -9.79 4.59 6.34
CA ILE A 75 -9.53 6.01 6.55
C ILE A 75 -10.83 6.76 6.86
N THR A 76 -11.85 6.63 5.99
CA THR A 76 -13.12 7.37 6.12
C THR A 76 -13.95 6.90 7.30
N GLY A 77 -13.84 5.64 7.68
CA GLY A 77 -14.50 5.10 8.87
C GLY A 77 -13.82 5.43 10.19
N GLY A 78 -12.75 6.25 10.16
CA GLY A 78 -12.00 6.63 11.36
C GLY A 78 -11.31 5.47 12.06
N LYS A 79 -11.06 4.37 11.35
CA LYS A 79 -10.42 3.17 11.90
C LYS A 79 -8.90 3.16 11.76
N LEU A 80 -8.35 4.02 10.91
CA LEU A 80 -6.92 4.21 10.73
C LEU A 80 -6.51 5.61 11.20
N PHE A 81 -5.56 5.65 12.12
CA PHE A 81 -4.89 6.89 12.54
C PHE A 81 -5.84 8.01 12.96
N ASN A 82 -6.90 7.66 13.67
CA ASN A 82 -7.86 8.63 14.19
C ASN A 82 -7.62 8.87 15.69
N ALA A 83 -6.72 9.78 15.99
CA ALA A 83 -6.35 10.13 17.36
C ALA A 83 -7.52 10.71 18.18
N ASN A 84 -8.52 11.31 17.54
CA ASN A 84 -9.66 11.91 18.24
C ASN A 84 -10.61 10.89 18.87
N THR A 85 -10.72 9.71 18.28
CA THR A 85 -11.67 8.69 18.73
C THR A 85 -10.99 7.50 19.40
N SER A 86 -9.68 7.40 19.31
CA SER A 86 -8.92 6.32 19.92
C SER A 86 -8.68 6.57 21.40
N LYS A 87 -9.06 5.62 22.23
CA LYS A 87 -8.66 5.61 23.66
C LYS A 87 -7.14 5.41 23.84
N TYR A 88 -6.44 5.06 22.77
CA TYR A 88 -5.00 4.81 22.77
C TYR A 88 -4.22 5.93 22.08
N THR A 89 -4.72 7.17 22.07
CA THR A 89 -4.11 8.33 21.39
C THR A 89 -2.62 8.51 21.67
N ARG A 90 -2.18 8.15 22.87
CA ARG A 90 -0.75 8.19 23.25
C ARG A 90 0.13 7.30 22.37
N PHE A 91 -0.42 6.23 21.84
CA PHE A 91 0.30 5.23 21.04
C PHE A 91 0.05 5.35 19.55
N GLU A 92 -0.75 6.33 19.15
CA GLU A 92 -0.89 6.65 17.72
C GLU A 92 0.42 7.23 17.17
N PRO A 93 0.76 6.92 15.92
CA PRO A 93 -0.02 6.17 14.93
C PRO A 93 0.17 4.64 14.99
N PHE A 94 1.05 4.12 15.84
CA PHE A 94 1.47 2.72 15.80
C PHE A 94 0.35 1.74 16.18
N ILE A 95 -0.48 2.11 17.16
CA ILE A 95 -1.59 1.25 17.58
C ILE A 95 -2.60 1.02 16.43
N SER A 96 -2.83 2.03 15.59
CA SER A 96 -3.72 1.89 14.44
C SER A 96 -3.19 0.87 13.44
N MET A 97 -1.88 0.77 13.25
CA MET A 97 -1.27 -0.25 12.39
C MET A 97 -1.53 -1.66 12.92
N GLU A 98 -1.44 -1.84 14.24
CA GLU A 98 -1.71 -3.14 14.88
C GLU A 98 -3.20 -3.53 14.85
N LEU A 99 -4.09 -2.55 14.78
CA LEU A 99 -5.54 -2.77 14.74
C LEU A 99 -6.10 -3.00 13.33
N VAL A 100 -5.28 -2.97 12.29
CA VAL A 100 -5.72 -3.33 10.93
C VAL A 100 -6.25 -4.77 10.92
N PRO A 101 -7.53 -4.99 10.54
CA PRO A 101 -8.21 -6.28 10.77
C PRO A 101 -7.68 -7.42 9.91
N TYR A 102 -7.11 -7.12 8.74
CA TYR A 102 -6.52 -8.12 7.86
C TYR A 102 -5.04 -8.31 8.20
N ALA A 103 -4.72 -9.43 8.81
CA ALA A 103 -3.36 -9.75 9.26
C ALA A 103 -2.33 -9.67 8.12
N GLU A 104 -2.67 -10.17 6.93
CA GLU A 104 -1.79 -10.12 5.76
C GLU A 104 -1.45 -8.68 5.38
N SER A 105 -2.44 -7.81 5.22
CA SER A 105 -2.22 -6.39 4.88
C SER A 105 -1.48 -5.64 5.98
N ARG A 106 -1.79 -5.94 7.23
CA ARG A 106 -1.10 -5.38 8.40
C ARG A 106 0.40 -5.67 8.38
N GLU A 107 0.76 -6.93 8.22
CA GLU A 107 2.17 -7.36 8.20
C GLU A 107 2.89 -6.95 6.91
N TYR A 108 2.18 -6.95 5.77
CA TYR A 108 2.73 -6.50 4.49
C TYR A 108 3.23 -5.05 4.56
N ALA A 109 2.41 -4.13 5.04
CA ALA A 109 2.78 -2.72 5.14
C ALA A 109 4.02 -2.52 6.04
N LYS A 110 4.09 -3.20 7.19
CA LYS A 110 5.25 -3.14 8.09
C LYS A 110 6.53 -3.62 7.39
N LYS A 111 6.48 -4.77 6.71
CA LYS A 111 7.62 -5.34 5.99
C LYS A 111 8.08 -4.44 4.85
N VAL A 112 7.16 -3.91 4.07
CA VAL A 112 7.49 -3.00 2.96
C VAL A 112 8.18 -1.74 3.46
N LEU A 113 7.66 -1.11 4.51
CA LEU A 113 8.26 0.09 5.10
C LEU A 113 9.64 -0.19 5.69
N ALA A 114 9.81 -1.29 6.41
CA ALA A 114 11.11 -1.69 6.97
C ALA A 114 12.13 -1.91 5.86
N ASN A 115 11.77 -2.68 4.83
CA ASN A 115 12.64 -2.92 3.69
C ASN A 115 12.99 -1.63 2.94
N TYR A 116 12.03 -0.73 2.77
CA TYR A 116 12.27 0.55 2.10
C TYR A 116 13.32 1.38 2.83
N VAL A 117 13.25 1.46 4.15
CA VAL A 117 14.25 2.17 4.97
C VAL A 117 15.62 1.51 4.87
N ILE A 118 15.68 0.18 4.98
CA ILE A 118 16.93 -0.58 4.91
C ILE A 118 17.60 -0.40 3.53
N TYR A 119 16.87 -0.62 2.44
CA TYR A 119 17.42 -0.47 1.09
C TYR A 119 17.82 0.97 0.79
N SER A 120 17.04 1.95 1.24
CA SER A 120 17.39 3.36 1.10
C SER A 120 18.71 3.68 1.80
N SER A 121 18.93 3.15 3.00
CA SER A 121 20.19 3.31 3.73
C SER A 121 21.37 2.67 2.99
N ILE A 122 21.20 1.46 2.47
CA ILE A 122 22.24 0.76 1.67
C ILE A 122 22.62 1.58 0.41
N LEU A 123 21.63 2.23 -0.21
CA LEU A 123 21.84 3.08 -1.39
C LEU A 123 22.28 4.52 -1.07
N GLY A 124 22.65 4.79 0.18
CA GLY A 124 23.17 6.10 0.60
C GLY A 124 22.11 7.16 0.87
N SER A 125 20.84 6.79 0.91
CA SER A 125 19.74 7.70 1.26
C SER A 125 19.37 7.54 2.73
N ASN A 126 19.36 8.64 3.48
CA ASN A 126 19.05 8.61 4.91
C ASN A 126 17.56 8.96 5.15
N ILE A 127 16.68 8.01 4.89
CA ILE A 127 15.24 8.20 5.06
C ILE A 127 14.85 7.89 6.51
N LYS A 128 14.29 8.88 7.19
CA LYS A 128 13.73 8.69 8.54
C LYS A 128 12.31 8.15 8.44
N ILE A 129 12.08 6.97 8.98
CA ILE A 129 10.76 6.34 9.01
C ILE A 129 9.71 7.22 9.72
N SER A 130 10.12 8.03 10.69
CA SER A 130 9.25 8.97 11.41
C SER A 130 8.49 9.92 10.48
N LYS A 131 9.09 10.33 9.35
CA LYS A 131 8.44 11.23 8.40
C LYS A 131 7.13 10.68 7.82
N PHE A 132 7.00 9.37 7.72
CA PHE A 132 5.76 8.75 7.24
C PHE A 132 4.61 8.87 8.23
N PHE A 133 4.92 9.07 9.50
CA PHE A 133 3.96 9.12 10.60
C PHE A 133 3.64 10.53 11.09
N GLU A 134 4.44 11.55 10.75
CA GLU A 134 4.30 12.91 11.30
C GLU A 134 2.88 13.47 11.15
N LYS A 135 2.28 13.35 9.95
CA LYS A 135 0.91 13.82 9.72
C LYS A 135 -0.15 12.86 10.25
N LEU A 136 0.18 11.59 10.43
CA LEU A 136 -0.75 10.59 10.91
C LEU A 136 -0.92 10.62 12.43
N ALA A 137 0.03 11.20 13.15
CA ALA A 137 0.02 11.33 14.60
C ALA A 137 -0.91 12.44 15.11
N ILE A 138 -1.46 13.26 14.22
CA ILE A 138 -2.38 14.36 14.57
C ILE A 138 -3.83 14.02 14.25
N PRO A 139 -4.80 14.59 14.99
CA PRO A 139 -6.22 14.39 14.71
C PRO A 139 -6.59 14.73 13.26
N GLY A 140 -7.33 13.84 12.59
CA GLY A 140 -7.75 14.02 11.21
C GLY A 140 -6.63 13.90 10.16
N GLY A 141 -5.40 13.62 10.57
CA GLY A 141 -4.24 13.54 9.67
C GLY A 141 -4.37 12.48 8.59
N ALA A 142 -4.97 11.34 8.91
CA ALA A 142 -5.22 10.27 7.93
C ALA A 142 -6.15 10.71 6.79
N GLU A 143 -7.15 11.53 7.07
CA GLU A 143 -8.12 11.99 6.07
C GLU A 143 -7.49 12.92 5.02
N SER A 144 -6.39 13.59 5.33
CA SER A 144 -5.66 14.44 4.40
C SER A 144 -5.04 13.66 3.22
N PHE A 145 -4.97 12.33 3.32
CA PHE A 145 -4.44 11.42 2.30
C PHE A 145 -5.51 10.65 1.53
N ARG A 146 -6.73 11.02 1.72
CA ARG A 146 -7.88 10.40 1.05
C ARG A 146 -8.10 10.95 -0.37
#